data_a88de92664ff4729b68e67f68c3ebf1f
#
_entry.id   a88de92664ff4729b68e67f68c3ebf1f
#
_cell.length_a   1.000
_cell.length_b   1.000
_cell.length_c   1.000
_cell.angle_alpha   90.00
_cell.angle_beta   90.00
_cell.angle_gamma   90.00
#
_symmetry.space_group_name_H-M   'P 1'
#
loop_
_entity.id
_entity.type
_entity.pdbx_description
1 polymer ?
#
loop_
_entity_poly.entity_id
_entity_poly.type
_entity_poly.pdbx_seq_one_letter_code
_entity_poly.pdbx_strand_id
1 'polypeptide(L)'
;MRILITIIFTLSFSSINAETCQWWFQRYGWKNFTLGKVEHCLKNGSPVIPDVDGGESPLHIAAEVNNDPEVLLRLIRAGAEINGTTKKGWTPLHSAARFNPNPEILLTLIDAGADIDAKTNSGKTFIFWMGKNSKLKKTIGYIELINLYDLSK
;
A
#
# COMPACT_ATOMS: atom_id res chain seq x y z
N MET A 1 -56.21 -14.27 -7.83
CA MET A 1 -55.78 -13.16 -6.95
C MET A 1 -54.26 -13.29 -6.76
N ARG A 2 -53.49 -12.50 -7.53
CA ARG A 2 -52.00 -12.54 -7.51
C ARG A 2 -51.54 -11.52 -6.47
N ILE A 3 -50.92 -12.01 -5.41
CA ILE A 3 -50.28 -11.17 -4.39
C ILE A 3 -48.92 -10.76 -4.95
N LEU A 4 -48.79 -9.51 -5.38
CA LEU A 4 -47.50 -8.88 -5.67
C LEU A 4 -46.79 -8.60 -4.34
N ILE A 5 -45.80 -9.43 -4.00
CA ILE A 5 -44.89 -9.13 -2.91
C ILE A 5 -43.91 -8.09 -3.45
N THR A 6 -44.18 -6.84 -3.15
CA THR A 6 -43.23 -5.74 -3.36
C THR A 6 -42.12 -5.91 -2.33
N ILE A 7 -40.99 -6.50 -2.74
CA ILE A 7 -39.78 -6.48 -1.92
C ILE A 7 -39.26 -5.05 -1.95
N ILE A 8 -39.59 -4.29 -0.92
CA ILE A 8 -38.98 -3.01 -0.63
C ILE A 8 -37.54 -3.34 -0.19
N PHE A 9 -36.60 -3.19 -1.12
CA PHE A 9 -35.19 -3.18 -0.82
C PHE A 9 -34.92 -1.92 0.00
N THR A 10 -35.09 -1.99 1.30
CA THR A 10 -34.49 -1.02 2.21
C THR A 10 -32.99 -1.28 2.18
N LEU A 11 -32.31 -0.66 1.23
CA LEU A 11 -30.86 -0.50 1.29
C LEU A 11 -30.58 0.29 2.57
N SER A 12 -30.34 -0.44 3.66
CA SER A 12 -29.90 0.18 4.89
C SER A 12 -28.57 0.86 4.61
N PHE A 13 -28.40 2.06 5.11
CA PHE A 13 -27.17 2.87 5.04
C PHE A 13 -25.91 2.11 5.49
N SER A 14 -26.08 0.95 6.15
CA SER A 14 -25.04 -0.02 6.49
C SER A 14 -24.35 -0.67 5.30
N SER A 15 -25.05 -0.85 4.16
CA SER A 15 -24.51 -1.54 2.99
C SER A 15 -23.45 -0.71 2.25
N ILE A 16 -23.57 0.63 2.26
CA ILE A 16 -22.63 1.54 1.59
C ILE A 16 -21.26 1.48 2.28
N ASN A 17 -21.23 1.24 3.57
CA ASN A 17 -20.00 1.18 4.35
C ASN A 17 -19.21 -0.13 4.15
N ALA A 18 -19.91 -1.25 3.91
CA ALA A 18 -19.28 -2.53 3.64
C ALA A 18 -18.64 -2.58 2.24
N GLU A 19 -19.27 -1.94 1.24
CA GLU A 19 -18.74 -1.87 -0.12
C GLU A 19 -17.44 -1.05 -0.21
N THR A 20 -17.24 -0.06 0.68
CA THR A 20 -16.07 0.81 0.65
C THR A 20 -14.79 0.07 1.03
N CYS A 21 -14.86 -0.96 1.89
CA CYS A 21 -13.70 -1.69 2.38
C CYS A 21 -13.49 -3.04 1.70
N GLN A 22 -14.40 -3.50 0.82
CA GLN A 22 -14.24 -4.75 0.07
C GLN A 22 -12.99 -4.75 -0.83
N TRP A 23 -12.49 -3.58 -1.21
CA TRP A 23 -11.31 -3.40 -2.05
C TRP A 23 -10.00 -3.33 -1.25
N TRP A 24 -10.04 -3.61 0.06
CA TRP A 24 -8.92 -3.47 0.98
C TRP A 24 -7.68 -4.27 0.57
N PHE A 25 -7.87 -5.43 -0.05
CA PHE A 25 -6.78 -6.27 -0.57
C PHE A 25 -6.64 -6.21 -2.09
N GLN A 26 -7.27 -5.23 -2.76
CA GLN A 26 -7.23 -5.11 -4.21
C GLN A 26 -6.58 -3.80 -4.65
N ARG A 27 -5.56 -3.91 -5.51
CA ARG A 27 -4.79 -2.76 -6.01
C ARG A 27 -5.62 -1.65 -6.63
N TYR A 28 -6.68 -1.99 -7.35
CA TYR A 28 -7.54 -0.99 -8.02
C TYR A 28 -8.20 -0.02 -7.03
N GLY A 29 -8.55 -0.49 -5.85
CA GLY A 29 -9.12 0.34 -4.79
C GLY A 29 -8.11 1.35 -4.26
N TRP A 30 -6.90 0.92 -3.98
CA TRP A 30 -5.89 1.71 -3.27
C TRP A 30 -5.38 2.94 -4.01
N LYS A 31 -5.40 2.95 -5.34
CA LYS A 31 -5.00 4.13 -6.12
C LYS A 31 -5.79 5.39 -5.76
N ASN A 32 -7.06 5.23 -5.37
CA ASN A 32 -7.98 6.31 -5.04
C ASN A 32 -8.40 6.29 -3.55
N PHE A 33 -7.72 5.50 -2.72
CA PHE A 33 -7.97 5.51 -1.28
C PHE A 33 -7.41 6.79 -0.68
N THR A 34 -8.31 7.59 -0.12
CA THR A 34 -7.94 8.77 0.67
C THR A 34 -7.73 8.38 2.12
N LEU A 35 -7.04 9.23 2.88
CA LEU A 35 -6.86 9.05 4.32
C LEU A 35 -8.19 8.77 5.05
N GLY A 36 -9.24 9.52 4.74
CA GLY A 36 -10.56 9.33 5.36
C GLY A 36 -11.17 7.94 5.08
N LYS A 37 -10.97 7.38 3.87
CA LYS A 37 -11.40 6.02 3.56
C LYS A 37 -10.61 4.97 4.33
N VAL A 38 -9.29 5.15 4.45
CA VAL A 38 -8.43 4.27 5.24
C VAL A 38 -8.86 4.28 6.70
N GLU A 39 -9.07 5.45 7.29
CA GLU A 39 -9.54 5.60 8.66
C GLU A 39 -10.90 4.93 8.89
N HIS A 40 -11.82 5.13 7.95
CA HIS A 40 -13.12 4.48 8.00
C HIS A 40 -12.98 2.95 8.00
N CYS A 41 -12.19 2.38 7.11
CA CYS A 41 -11.99 0.94 7.02
C CYS A 41 -11.29 0.37 8.27
N LEU A 42 -10.26 1.03 8.76
CA LEU A 42 -9.56 0.63 10.00
C LEU A 42 -10.51 0.66 11.21
N LYS A 43 -11.34 1.69 11.34
CA LYS A 43 -12.35 1.80 12.40
C LYS A 43 -13.38 0.67 12.33
N ASN A 44 -13.68 0.17 11.14
CA ASN A 44 -14.61 -0.96 10.94
C ASN A 44 -13.91 -2.33 10.94
N GLY A 45 -12.68 -2.41 11.44
CA GLY A 45 -11.97 -3.66 11.67
C GLY A 45 -11.25 -4.24 10.45
N SER A 46 -11.02 -3.45 9.40
CA SER A 46 -10.18 -3.92 8.28
C SER A 46 -8.76 -4.22 8.76
N PRO A 47 -8.22 -5.41 8.49
CA PRO A 47 -6.90 -5.81 9.00
C PRO A 47 -5.77 -5.12 8.24
N VAL A 48 -4.66 -4.85 8.92
CA VAL A 48 -3.43 -4.30 8.31
C VAL A 48 -2.40 -5.37 7.95
N ILE A 49 -2.68 -6.63 8.33
CA ILE A 49 -1.88 -7.80 7.97
C ILE A 49 -2.35 -8.39 6.63
N PRO A 50 -1.55 -9.20 5.93
CA PRO A 50 -2.00 -9.92 4.73
C PRO A 50 -3.25 -10.77 4.99
N ASP A 51 -4.11 -10.92 3.99
CA ASP A 51 -5.29 -11.80 4.04
C ASP A 51 -4.91 -13.29 3.98
N VAL A 52 -3.73 -13.58 3.41
CA VAL A 52 -3.16 -14.91 3.30
C VAL A 52 -1.69 -14.88 3.73
N ASP A 53 -1.22 -15.98 4.30
CA ASP A 53 0.18 -16.12 4.73
C ASP A 53 1.16 -15.86 3.57
N GLY A 54 2.07 -14.90 3.77
CA GLY A 54 3.02 -14.43 2.77
C GLY A 54 2.38 -13.73 1.55
N GLY A 55 1.13 -13.25 1.67
CA GLY A 55 0.48 -12.38 0.70
C GLY A 55 0.94 -10.92 0.80
N GLU A 56 0.40 -10.08 -0.06
CA GLU A 56 0.61 -8.63 0.01
C GLU A 56 -0.28 -8.03 1.11
N SER A 57 0.31 -7.33 2.05
CA SER A 57 -0.45 -6.55 3.03
C SER A 57 -1.03 -5.28 2.41
N PRO A 58 -2.02 -4.63 3.05
CA PRO A 58 -2.51 -3.32 2.64
C PRO A 58 -1.39 -2.29 2.46
N LEU A 59 -0.32 -2.35 3.28
CA LEU A 59 0.83 -1.44 3.14
C LEU A 59 1.65 -1.73 1.86
N HIS A 60 1.80 -2.99 1.43
CA HIS A 60 2.42 -3.32 0.15
C HIS A 60 1.65 -2.71 -1.02
N ILE A 61 0.33 -2.90 -1.01
CA ILE A 61 -0.55 -2.43 -2.08
C ILE A 61 -0.60 -0.90 -2.10
N ALA A 62 -0.74 -0.25 -0.95
CA ALA A 62 -0.71 1.21 -0.84
C ALA A 62 0.63 1.77 -1.35
N ALA A 63 1.75 1.20 -0.93
CA ALA A 63 3.08 1.60 -1.37
C ALA A 63 3.26 1.48 -2.89
N GLU A 64 2.62 0.49 -3.52
CA GLU A 64 2.69 0.28 -4.97
C GLU A 64 1.90 1.33 -5.77
N VAL A 65 0.68 1.69 -5.33
CA VAL A 65 -0.27 2.41 -6.20
C VAL A 65 -0.83 3.71 -5.61
N ASN A 66 -0.72 3.95 -4.31
CA ASN A 66 -1.19 5.18 -3.69
C ASN A 66 -0.10 6.25 -3.74
N ASN A 67 -0.50 7.51 -3.96
CA ASN A 67 0.44 8.64 -4.04
C ASN A 67 0.35 9.58 -2.82
N ASP A 68 -0.46 9.23 -1.81
CA ASP A 68 -0.63 10.01 -0.59
C ASP A 68 0.21 9.40 0.54
N PRO A 69 1.31 10.05 0.98
CA PRO A 69 2.16 9.55 2.07
C PRO A 69 1.40 9.33 3.38
N GLU A 70 0.40 10.17 3.68
CA GLU A 70 -0.38 10.05 4.92
C GLU A 70 -1.17 8.74 5.00
N VAL A 71 -1.58 8.20 3.86
CA VAL A 71 -2.22 6.88 3.78
C VAL A 71 -1.28 5.79 4.30
N LEU A 72 0.00 5.82 3.90
CA LEU A 72 1.01 4.86 4.35
C LEU A 72 1.29 5.02 5.85
N LEU A 73 1.50 6.26 6.29
CA LEU A 73 1.74 6.56 7.70
C LEU A 73 0.55 6.12 8.58
N ARG A 74 -0.67 6.28 8.09
CA ARG A 74 -1.87 5.83 8.82
C ARG A 74 -1.94 4.31 8.97
N LEU A 75 -1.56 3.55 7.93
CA LEU A 75 -1.46 2.09 7.99
C LEU A 75 -0.37 1.63 8.97
N ILE A 76 0.80 2.27 8.93
CA ILE A 76 1.93 1.97 9.84
C ILE A 76 1.52 2.25 11.29
N ARG A 77 0.88 3.38 11.57
CA ARG A 77 0.34 3.71 12.91
C ARG A 77 -0.75 2.74 13.37
N ALA A 78 -1.44 2.10 12.45
CA ALA A 78 -2.43 1.05 12.75
C ALA A 78 -1.80 -0.34 12.98
N GLY A 79 -0.46 -0.45 12.93
CA GLY A 79 0.26 -1.69 13.17
C GLY A 79 0.64 -2.47 11.91
N ALA A 80 0.58 -1.87 10.72
CA ALA A 80 1.09 -2.52 9.52
C ALA A 80 2.61 -2.73 9.65
N GLU A 81 3.06 -3.94 9.33
CA GLU A 81 4.48 -4.30 9.37
C GLU A 81 5.25 -3.62 8.23
N ILE A 82 6.07 -2.61 8.57
CA ILE A 82 6.81 -1.82 7.59
C ILE A 82 7.83 -2.67 6.79
N ASN A 83 8.39 -3.70 7.42
CA ASN A 83 9.34 -4.63 6.81
C ASN A 83 8.74 -6.02 6.57
N GLY A 84 7.41 -6.15 6.63
CA GLY A 84 6.71 -7.38 6.30
C GLY A 84 7.04 -7.83 4.88
N THR A 85 7.14 -9.14 4.65
CA THR A 85 7.54 -9.68 3.35
C THR A 85 6.48 -10.57 2.72
N THR A 86 6.35 -10.47 1.41
CA THR A 86 5.57 -11.43 0.61
C THR A 86 6.33 -12.75 0.44
N LYS A 87 5.70 -13.78 -0.12
CA LYS A 87 6.34 -15.07 -0.51
C LYS A 87 7.58 -14.90 -1.39
N LYS A 88 7.70 -13.79 -2.10
CA LYS A 88 8.87 -13.46 -2.94
C LYS A 88 9.94 -12.65 -2.19
N GLY A 89 9.77 -12.42 -0.89
CA GLY A 89 10.65 -11.59 -0.07
C GLY A 89 10.52 -10.09 -0.38
N TRP A 90 9.42 -9.64 -0.97
CA TRP A 90 9.21 -8.22 -1.23
C TRP A 90 8.70 -7.52 0.02
N THR A 91 9.31 -6.41 0.39
CA THR A 91 8.82 -5.47 1.39
C THR A 91 7.98 -4.37 0.72
N PRO A 92 7.21 -3.57 1.48
CA PRO A 92 6.52 -2.39 0.93
C PRO A 92 7.46 -1.44 0.18
N LEU A 93 8.70 -1.26 0.66
CA LEU A 93 9.72 -0.45 -0.01
C LEU A 93 10.11 -1.01 -1.40
N HIS A 94 10.19 -2.33 -1.56
CA HIS A 94 10.41 -2.95 -2.88
C HIS A 94 9.25 -2.70 -3.83
N SER A 95 8.00 -2.80 -3.33
CA SER A 95 6.79 -2.53 -4.12
C SER A 95 6.75 -1.08 -4.58
N ALA A 96 6.98 -0.12 -3.69
CA ALA A 96 7.09 1.29 -4.03
C ALA A 96 8.18 1.54 -5.07
N ALA A 97 9.38 1.05 -4.84
CA ALA A 97 10.52 1.26 -5.74
C ALA A 97 10.26 0.78 -7.16
N ARG A 98 9.56 -0.34 -7.32
CA ARG A 98 9.30 -0.94 -8.62
C ARG A 98 8.16 -0.29 -9.38
N PHE A 99 7.11 0.13 -8.69
CA PHE A 99 5.84 0.45 -9.33
C PHE A 99 5.35 1.89 -9.09
N ASN A 100 5.67 2.49 -7.94
CA ASN A 100 5.20 3.84 -7.62
C ASN A 100 6.03 4.89 -8.37
N PRO A 101 5.38 5.84 -9.06
CA PRO A 101 6.09 6.94 -9.72
C PRO A 101 6.46 8.09 -8.77
N ASN A 102 5.88 8.13 -7.55
CA ASN A 102 6.10 9.20 -6.58
C ASN A 102 7.27 8.87 -5.65
N PRO A 103 8.41 9.59 -5.73
CA PRO A 103 9.56 9.35 -4.85
C PRO A 103 9.26 9.61 -3.38
N GLU A 104 8.31 10.48 -3.06
CA GLU A 104 7.91 10.80 -1.69
C GLU A 104 7.41 9.57 -0.92
N ILE A 105 6.77 8.63 -1.62
CA ILE A 105 6.32 7.35 -1.02
C ILE A 105 7.51 6.53 -0.52
N LEU A 106 8.61 6.49 -1.29
CA LEU A 106 9.82 5.78 -0.87
C LEU A 106 10.48 6.48 0.31
N LEU A 107 10.62 7.81 0.24
CA LEU A 107 11.17 8.62 1.34
C LEU A 107 10.35 8.42 2.62
N THR A 108 9.03 8.48 2.52
CA THR A 108 8.13 8.25 3.66
C THR A 108 8.34 6.87 4.31
N LEU A 109 8.50 5.82 3.50
CA LEU A 109 8.78 4.48 4.03
C LEU A 109 10.15 4.41 4.71
N ILE A 110 11.18 5.03 4.11
CA ILE A 110 12.53 5.08 4.68
C ILE A 110 12.56 5.84 6.00
N ASP A 111 11.93 7.02 6.04
CA ASP A 111 11.82 7.85 7.25
C ASP A 111 11.02 7.15 8.36
N ALA A 112 10.05 6.32 7.99
CA ALA A 112 9.29 5.51 8.93
C ALA A 112 10.02 4.24 9.39
N GLY A 113 11.25 3.97 8.93
CA GLY A 113 12.10 2.85 9.39
C GLY A 113 12.08 1.63 8.47
N ALA A 114 11.77 1.78 7.19
CA ALA A 114 11.92 0.69 6.23
C ALA A 114 13.41 0.30 6.09
N ASP A 115 13.67 -1.02 6.09
CA ASP A 115 15.01 -1.57 5.91
C ASP A 115 15.46 -1.41 4.45
N ILE A 116 16.40 -0.48 4.23
CA ILE A 116 16.97 -0.18 2.90
C ILE A 116 17.90 -1.29 2.38
N ASP A 117 18.40 -2.15 3.24
CA ASP A 117 19.27 -3.28 2.90
C ASP A 117 18.50 -4.60 2.71
N ALA A 118 17.19 -4.58 2.98
CA ALA A 118 16.34 -5.73 2.77
C ALA A 118 16.47 -6.28 1.34
N LYS A 119 16.56 -7.61 1.22
CA LYS A 119 16.71 -8.30 -0.06
C LYS A 119 15.51 -9.18 -0.34
N THR A 120 15.01 -9.13 -1.58
CA THR A 120 14.06 -10.12 -2.08
C THR A 120 14.70 -11.52 -2.12
N ASN A 121 13.89 -12.56 -2.34
CA ASN A 121 14.40 -13.94 -2.52
C ASN A 121 15.40 -14.06 -3.71
N SER A 122 15.37 -13.10 -4.65
CA SER A 122 16.36 -13.01 -5.73
C SER A 122 17.61 -12.20 -5.37
N GLY A 123 17.80 -11.84 -4.10
CA GLY A 123 18.94 -11.09 -3.60
C GLY A 123 18.98 -9.61 -4.02
N LYS A 124 17.87 -9.03 -4.44
CA LYS A 124 17.79 -7.65 -4.94
C LYS A 124 17.23 -6.71 -3.87
N THR A 125 17.90 -5.56 -3.68
CA THR A 125 17.44 -4.47 -2.83
C THR A 125 16.46 -3.54 -3.59
N PHE A 126 15.83 -2.60 -2.88
CA PHE A 126 14.92 -1.62 -3.47
C PHE A 126 15.58 -0.77 -4.58
N ILE A 127 16.89 -0.45 -4.47
CA ILE A 127 17.64 0.31 -5.49
C ILE A 127 17.63 -0.40 -6.84
N PHE A 128 17.82 -1.72 -6.87
CA PHE A 128 17.72 -2.47 -8.13
C PHE A 128 16.34 -2.29 -8.78
N TRP A 129 15.28 -2.36 -7.98
CA TRP A 129 13.91 -2.23 -8.47
C TRP A 129 13.56 -0.80 -8.85
N MET A 130 14.04 0.19 -8.10
CA MET A 130 13.96 1.61 -8.45
C MET A 130 14.60 1.88 -9.82
N GLY A 131 15.74 1.25 -10.11
CA GLY A 131 16.40 1.29 -11.41
C GLY A 131 15.57 0.70 -12.56
N LYS A 132 14.52 -0.08 -12.29
CA LYS A 132 13.59 -0.62 -13.30
C LYS A 132 12.32 0.22 -13.46
N ASN A 133 12.10 1.22 -12.60
CA ASN A 133 10.94 2.09 -12.63
C ASN A 133 11.20 3.30 -13.55
N SER A 134 10.74 3.19 -14.80
CA SER A 134 10.98 4.24 -15.81
C SER A 134 10.29 5.57 -15.50
N LYS A 135 9.20 5.55 -14.72
CA LYS A 135 8.47 6.76 -14.33
C LYS A 135 9.21 7.48 -13.20
N LEU A 136 9.64 6.74 -12.19
CA LEU A 136 10.39 7.26 -11.05
C LEU A 136 11.72 7.88 -11.48
N LYS A 137 12.44 7.25 -12.41
CA LYS A 137 13.71 7.77 -12.98
C LYS A 137 13.64 9.17 -13.58
N LYS A 138 12.46 9.62 -13.96
CA LYS A 138 12.22 10.95 -14.51
C LYS A 138 12.00 12.03 -13.45
N THR A 139 12.01 11.67 -12.18
CA THR A 139 11.77 12.58 -11.06
C THR A 139 13.09 13.06 -10.45
N ILE A 140 13.09 14.27 -9.89
CA ILE A 140 14.25 14.80 -9.13
C ILE A 140 14.52 13.93 -7.90
N GLY A 141 13.48 13.48 -7.21
CA GLY A 141 13.59 12.61 -6.04
C GLY A 141 14.27 11.27 -6.30
N TYR A 142 14.37 10.81 -7.56
CA TYR A 142 15.14 9.61 -7.90
C TYR A 142 16.63 9.78 -7.59
N ILE A 143 17.21 10.97 -7.90
CA ILE A 143 18.62 11.27 -7.61
C ILE A 143 18.83 11.40 -6.11
N GLU A 144 17.88 12.03 -5.42
CA GLU A 144 17.90 12.19 -3.98
C GLU A 144 17.92 10.86 -3.24
N LEU A 145 17.07 9.90 -3.67
CA LEU A 145 17.04 8.53 -3.14
C LEU A 145 18.35 7.77 -3.37
N ILE A 146 18.99 7.94 -4.54
CA ILE A 146 20.30 7.31 -4.80
C ILE A 146 21.35 7.88 -3.86
N ASN A 147 21.43 9.21 -3.74
CA ASN A 147 22.39 9.87 -2.86
C ASN A 147 22.21 9.44 -1.40
N LEU A 148 20.96 9.34 -0.94
CA LEU A 148 20.64 8.90 0.42
C LEU A 148 21.11 7.45 0.66
N TYR A 149 20.92 6.56 -0.30
CA TYR A 149 21.40 5.18 -0.20
C TYR A 149 22.92 5.10 -0.20
N ASP A 150 23.61 5.87 -1.07
CA ASP A 150 25.08 5.88 -1.16
C ASP A 150 25.71 6.43 0.12
N LEU A 151 25.10 7.43 0.77
CA LEU A 151 25.56 8.00 2.03
C LEU A 151 25.34 7.05 3.22
N SER A 152 24.47 6.04 3.09
CA SER A 152 24.17 5.05 4.13
C SER A 152 25.16 3.86 4.14
N LYS A 153 26.06 3.80 3.16
CA LYS A 153 27.08 2.74 2.99
C LYS A 153 28.45 3.16 3.45
#